data_b5251d6244b9e6d7922c1b661ffb6173
#
_entry.id   b5251d6244b9e6d7922c1b661ffb6173
#
_cell.length_a   1.000
_cell.length_b   1.000
_cell.length_c   1.000
_cell.angle_alpha   90.00
_cell.angle_beta   90.00
_cell.angle_gamma   90.00
#
_symmetry.space_group_name_H-M   'P 1'
#
loop_
_entity.id
_entity.type
_entity.pdbx_description
1 polymer ?
#
loop_
_entity_poly.entity_id
_entity_poly.type
_entity_poly.pdbx_seq_one_letter_code
_entity_poly.pdbx_strand_id
1 'polypeptide(L)'
;MFGGLFSVCFIFLFINIIVIGFDGKVDRRFDSFSKMFILLIFAVLTVGICAFYFYYTADKSNKRCKRIKAKAKFELTDINTKRIIFIGCGILLIAEFIFAMLTDFEPVADLHNIRRYAMYFSSHGNFDLIEQDYARNYQYLIRYPNNMALLLIVSLVGRLSYLISGHFVEFAPVVVNIFAINISVILTAFTAKRLFGNRKAVFVLAFCALFLPYLTYLPYYYSDSMSMPVLIG
;
A
#
# COMPACT_ATOMS: atom_id res chain seq x y z
N MET A 1 -10.76 18.70 19.91
CA MET A 1 -9.64 18.26 20.73
C MET A 1 -9.01 16.93 20.26
N PHE A 2 -9.77 15.87 20.04
CA PHE A 2 -9.25 14.57 19.55
C PHE A 2 -8.54 14.64 18.19
N GLY A 3 -9.05 15.43 17.22
CA GLY A 3 -8.43 15.56 15.90
C GLY A 3 -7.03 16.19 15.92
N GLY A 4 -6.78 17.14 16.83
CA GLY A 4 -5.46 17.74 16.96
C GLY A 4 -4.43 16.78 17.54
N LEU A 5 -4.79 15.99 18.56
CA LEU A 5 -3.91 15.00 19.15
C LEU A 5 -3.57 13.90 18.14
N PHE A 6 -4.56 13.42 17.40
CA PHE A 6 -4.37 12.44 16.33
C PHE A 6 -3.43 12.95 15.24
N SER A 7 -3.61 14.21 14.81
CA SER A 7 -2.72 14.82 13.82
C SER A 7 -1.28 14.94 14.30
N VAL A 8 -1.07 15.31 15.56
CA VAL A 8 0.28 15.40 16.16
C VAL A 8 0.93 14.02 16.25
N CYS A 9 0.19 13.00 16.72
CA CYS A 9 0.69 11.62 16.77
C CYS A 9 1.01 11.09 15.37
N PHE A 10 0.17 11.39 14.37
CA PHE A 10 0.37 10.97 13.00
C PHE A 10 1.61 11.63 12.38
N ILE A 11 1.80 12.94 12.58
CA ILE A 11 2.99 13.67 12.14
C ILE A 11 4.24 13.13 12.82
N PHE A 12 4.18 12.86 14.13
CA PHE A 12 5.31 12.30 14.88
C PHE A 12 5.68 10.89 14.36
N LEU A 13 4.71 9.99 14.18
CA LEU A 13 4.93 8.67 13.59
C LEU A 13 5.49 8.78 12.18
N PHE A 14 4.98 9.70 11.38
CA PHE A 14 5.42 9.96 10.02
C PHE A 14 6.87 10.43 9.96
N ILE A 15 7.27 11.37 10.82
CA ILE A 15 8.66 11.81 10.93
C ILE A 15 9.56 10.67 11.38
N ASN A 16 9.12 9.85 12.34
CA ASN A 16 9.89 8.68 12.78
C ASN A 16 10.08 7.66 11.67
N ILE A 17 9.05 7.35 10.87
CA ILE A 17 9.16 6.43 9.73
C ILE A 17 10.17 6.96 8.69
N ILE A 18 10.18 8.28 8.43
CA ILE A 18 11.10 8.90 7.47
C ILE A 18 12.54 8.91 8.00
N VAL A 19 12.73 9.25 9.29
CA VAL A 19 14.05 9.51 9.86
C VAL A 19 14.75 8.23 10.35
N ILE A 20 14.00 7.30 10.94
CA ILE A 20 14.56 6.14 11.65
C ILE A 20 14.50 4.87 10.78
N GLY A 21 13.66 4.86 9.74
CA GLY A 21 13.36 3.65 8.98
C GLY A 21 12.52 2.64 9.77
N PHE A 22 12.04 1.59 9.10
CA PHE A 22 11.09 0.64 9.68
C PHE A 22 11.72 -0.27 10.75
N ASP A 23 13.03 -0.51 10.72
CA ASP A 23 13.75 -1.45 11.61
C ASP A 23 14.57 -0.78 12.71
N GLY A 24 14.40 0.51 12.96
CA GLY A 24 15.22 1.26 13.92
C GLY A 24 16.70 1.37 13.50
N LYS A 25 17.06 0.86 12.35
CA LYS A 25 18.37 1.05 11.70
C LYS A 25 18.24 2.16 10.68
N VAL A 26 19.16 3.08 10.70
CA VAL A 26 19.29 4.09 9.62
C VAL A 26 19.58 3.30 8.35
N ASP A 27 18.54 3.07 7.54
CA ASP A 27 18.71 2.37 6.27
C ASP A 27 19.40 3.36 5.32
N ARG A 28 20.68 3.12 5.04
CA ARG A 28 21.49 3.92 4.10
C ARG A 28 20.87 4.02 2.69
N ARG A 29 19.85 3.21 2.41
CA ARG A 29 19.07 3.25 1.15
C ARG A 29 18.19 4.48 1.04
N PHE A 30 17.85 5.14 2.15
CA PHE A 30 17.22 6.45 2.13
C PHE A 30 18.19 7.61 1.87
N ASP A 31 19.49 7.36 1.77
CA ASP A 31 20.51 8.37 1.43
C ASP A 31 20.37 8.91 -0.01
N SER A 32 19.50 8.32 -0.83
CA SER A 32 19.18 8.90 -2.12
C SER A 32 18.25 10.10 -1.94
N PHE A 33 18.80 11.28 -2.08
CA PHE A 33 18.10 12.58 -2.02
C PHE A 33 16.79 12.58 -2.83
N SER A 34 16.76 11.87 -3.96
CA SER A 34 15.59 11.72 -4.80
C SER A 34 14.45 10.95 -4.13
N LYS A 35 14.74 9.91 -3.36
CA LYS A 35 13.71 9.13 -2.62
C LYS A 35 13.12 9.97 -1.50
N MET A 36 13.95 10.68 -0.74
CA MET A 36 13.48 11.63 0.28
C MET A 36 12.61 12.75 -0.32
N PHE A 37 12.99 13.25 -1.47
CA PHE A 37 12.25 14.33 -2.14
C PHE A 37 10.88 13.87 -2.61
N ILE A 38 10.78 12.67 -3.19
CA ILE A 38 9.50 12.05 -3.58
C ILE A 38 8.60 11.87 -2.36
N LEU A 39 9.12 11.30 -1.26
CA LEU A 39 8.37 11.13 -0.02
C LEU A 39 7.89 12.46 0.55
N LEU A 40 8.72 13.50 0.51
CA LEU A 40 8.34 14.84 0.96
C LEU A 40 7.22 15.44 0.10
N ILE A 41 7.27 15.28 -1.23
CA ILE A 41 6.19 15.72 -2.13
C ILE A 41 4.88 15.02 -1.78
N PHE A 42 4.89 13.70 -1.61
CA PHE A 42 3.70 12.95 -1.21
C PHE A 42 3.14 13.41 0.14
N ALA A 43 4.03 13.67 1.11
CA ALA A 43 3.64 14.19 2.42
C ALA A 43 2.95 15.55 2.32
N VAL A 44 3.55 16.48 1.59
CA VAL A 44 3.01 17.84 1.39
C VAL A 44 1.66 17.79 0.67
N LEU A 45 1.53 16.94 -0.37
CA LEU A 45 0.27 16.74 -1.08
C LEU A 45 -0.82 16.14 -0.17
N THR A 46 -0.48 15.15 0.65
CA THR A 46 -1.43 14.55 1.62
C THR A 46 -1.91 15.57 2.64
N VAL A 47 -0.99 16.33 3.23
CA VAL A 47 -1.33 17.41 4.17
C VAL A 47 -2.15 18.49 3.48
N GLY A 48 -1.79 18.87 2.24
CA GLY A 48 -2.52 19.86 1.45
C GLY A 48 -3.97 19.43 1.16
N ILE A 49 -4.18 18.17 0.78
CA ILE A 49 -5.52 17.60 0.54
C ILE A 49 -6.34 17.55 1.83
N CYS A 50 -5.75 17.11 2.94
CA CYS A 50 -6.41 17.12 4.24
C CYS A 50 -6.77 18.53 4.69
N ALA A 51 -5.85 19.49 4.59
CA ALA A 51 -6.09 20.89 4.94
C ALA A 51 -7.19 21.51 4.07
N PHE A 52 -7.17 21.24 2.74
CA PHE A 52 -8.21 21.69 1.81
C PHE A 52 -9.57 21.09 2.16
N TYR A 53 -9.63 19.80 2.50
CA TYR A 53 -10.86 19.16 2.93
C TYR A 53 -11.40 19.76 4.22
N PHE A 54 -10.56 19.95 5.25
CA PHE A 54 -10.96 20.58 6.50
C PHE A 54 -11.41 22.02 6.27
N TYR A 55 -10.67 22.81 5.50
CA TYR A 55 -11.08 24.17 5.13
C TYR A 55 -12.43 24.19 4.41
N TYR A 56 -12.64 23.28 3.46
CA TYR A 56 -13.87 23.18 2.68
C TYR A 56 -15.07 22.69 3.49
N THR A 57 -14.87 21.85 4.50
CA THR A 57 -15.93 21.29 5.36
C THR A 57 -16.23 22.15 6.58
N ALA A 58 -15.23 22.84 7.15
CA ALA A 58 -15.40 23.64 8.35
C ALA A 58 -16.21 24.92 8.12
N ASP A 59 -16.22 25.46 6.91
CA ASP A 59 -16.83 26.77 6.64
C ASP A 59 -18.20 26.67 5.96
N LYS A 60 -19.19 26.10 6.68
CA LYS A 60 -20.59 26.18 6.25
C LYS A 60 -21.20 27.57 6.38
N SER A 61 -20.54 28.51 7.05
CA SER A 61 -21.14 29.82 7.44
C SER A 61 -20.62 31.01 6.61
N ASN A 62 -19.49 30.89 5.92
CA ASN A 62 -18.87 32.02 5.25
C ASN A 62 -19.41 32.27 3.82
N LYS A 63 -19.86 33.52 3.56
CA LYS A 63 -20.37 33.98 2.26
C LYS A 63 -19.40 33.81 1.09
N ARG A 64 -18.06 33.83 1.35
CA ARG A 64 -17.03 33.58 0.35
C ARG A 64 -17.03 32.14 -0.18
N CYS A 65 -17.23 31.17 0.72
CA CYS A 65 -17.35 29.76 0.37
C CYS A 65 -18.61 29.46 -0.48
N LYS A 66 -19.71 30.21 -0.26
CA LYS A 66 -20.93 30.13 -1.10
C LYS A 66 -20.66 30.55 -2.55
N ARG A 67 -19.80 31.55 -2.79
CA ARG A 67 -19.41 32.01 -4.14
C ARG A 67 -18.55 31.00 -4.88
N ILE A 68 -17.59 30.37 -4.19
CA ILE A 68 -16.75 29.30 -4.76
C ILE A 68 -17.62 28.05 -5.05
N LYS A 69 -18.54 27.70 -4.17
CA LYS A 69 -19.51 26.60 -4.38
C LYS A 69 -20.45 26.85 -5.56
N ALA A 70 -20.85 28.12 -5.81
CA ALA A 70 -21.69 28.46 -6.95
C ALA A 70 -20.95 28.36 -8.30
N LYS A 71 -19.63 28.64 -8.33
CA LYS A 71 -18.79 28.44 -9.53
C LYS A 71 -18.35 26.99 -9.75
N ALA A 72 -18.19 26.21 -8.68
CA ALA A 72 -17.85 24.79 -8.73
C ALA A 72 -19.08 23.90 -8.69
N LYS A 73 -20.09 24.17 -9.53
CA LYS A 73 -21.26 23.30 -9.73
C LYS A 73 -20.88 22.10 -10.62
N PHE A 74 -19.75 21.49 -10.34
CA PHE A 74 -19.41 20.17 -10.89
C PHE A 74 -20.21 19.14 -10.10
N GLU A 75 -21.38 18.81 -10.59
CA GLU A 75 -22.17 17.72 -10.05
C GLU A 75 -21.47 16.41 -10.42
N LEU A 76 -20.85 15.79 -9.42
CA LEU A 76 -20.30 14.44 -9.54
C LEU A 76 -21.47 13.46 -9.66
N THR A 77 -21.86 13.18 -10.89
CA THR A 77 -22.83 12.11 -11.19
C THR A 77 -22.22 10.75 -10.80
N ASP A 78 -23.09 9.77 -10.63
CA ASP A 78 -22.66 8.40 -10.30
C ASP A 78 -21.67 7.82 -11.34
N ILE A 79 -21.95 8.05 -12.62
CA ILE A 79 -21.13 7.61 -13.74
C ILE A 79 -19.77 8.29 -13.74
N ASN A 80 -19.73 9.61 -13.53
CA ASN A 80 -18.47 10.35 -13.49
C ASN A 80 -17.61 9.93 -12.29
N THR A 81 -18.23 9.68 -11.14
CA THR A 81 -17.52 9.19 -9.94
C THR A 81 -16.87 7.83 -10.20
N LYS A 82 -17.59 6.88 -10.80
CA LYS A 82 -17.03 5.57 -11.17
C LYS A 82 -15.83 5.72 -12.12
N ARG A 83 -15.98 6.57 -13.16
CA ARG A 83 -14.87 6.85 -14.10
C ARG A 83 -13.65 7.44 -13.40
N ILE A 84 -13.85 8.40 -12.49
CA ILE A 84 -12.75 9.01 -11.72
C ILE A 84 -12.05 7.95 -10.86
N ILE A 85 -12.81 7.05 -10.20
CA ILE A 85 -12.23 5.98 -9.39
C ILE A 85 -11.38 5.07 -10.27
N PHE A 86 -11.88 4.58 -11.40
CA PHE A 86 -11.11 3.67 -12.26
C PHE A 86 -9.92 4.34 -12.91
N ILE A 87 -10.05 5.57 -13.41
CA ILE A 87 -8.93 6.31 -14.01
C ILE A 87 -7.88 6.62 -12.94
N GLY A 88 -8.32 7.10 -11.76
CA GLY A 88 -7.40 7.40 -10.65
C GLY A 88 -6.65 6.17 -10.16
N CYS A 89 -7.33 5.03 -10.03
CA CYS A 89 -6.68 3.77 -9.69
C CYS A 89 -5.74 3.25 -10.79
N GLY A 90 -6.08 3.49 -12.07
CA GLY A 90 -5.18 3.17 -13.18
C GLY A 90 -3.88 4.00 -13.16
N ILE A 91 -4.00 5.30 -12.87
CA ILE A 91 -2.83 6.18 -12.70
C ILE A 91 -2.01 5.74 -11.46
N LEU A 92 -2.69 5.43 -10.35
CA LEU A 92 -2.05 4.95 -9.15
C LEU A 92 -1.29 3.65 -9.42
N LEU A 93 -1.90 2.68 -10.11
CA LEU A 93 -1.28 1.41 -10.47
C LEU A 93 0.03 1.63 -11.24
N ILE A 94 0.03 2.53 -12.24
CA ILE A 94 1.24 2.85 -13.00
C ILE A 94 2.31 3.46 -12.08
N ALA A 95 1.92 4.40 -11.22
CA ALA A 95 2.84 5.03 -10.28
C ALA A 95 3.42 4.02 -9.28
N GLU A 96 2.61 3.08 -8.79
CA GLU A 96 3.03 2.00 -7.90
C GLU A 96 4.03 1.05 -8.57
N PHE A 97 3.80 0.67 -9.83
CA PHE A 97 4.76 -0.13 -10.60
C PHE A 97 6.09 0.60 -10.76
N ILE A 98 6.06 1.87 -11.16
CA ILE A 98 7.27 2.68 -11.31
C ILE A 98 8.02 2.78 -9.98
N PHE A 99 7.31 3.05 -8.88
CA PHE A 99 7.91 3.14 -7.55
C PHE A 99 8.56 1.82 -7.13
N ALA A 100 7.86 0.69 -7.31
CA ALA A 100 8.38 -0.63 -6.96
C ALA A 100 9.61 -1.02 -7.80
N MET A 101 9.65 -0.64 -9.08
CA MET A 101 10.81 -0.87 -9.95
C MET A 101 12.04 -0.03 -9.57
N LEU A 102 11.80 1.17 -9.01
CA LEU A 102 12.88 2.08 -8.58
C LEU A 102 13.38 1.80 -7.16
N THR A 103 12.69 0.91 -6.42
CA THR A 103 13.01 0.62 -5.03
C THR A 103 13.81 -0.68 -4.95
N ASP A 104 15.06 -0.60 -4.50
CA ASP A 104 15.81 -1.78 -4.15
C ASP A 104 15.18 -2.45 -2.93
N PHE A 105 14.98 -3.76 -3.02
CA PHE A 105 14.30 -4.53 -2.02
C PHE A 105 15.15 -5.71 -1.57
N GLU A 106 15.49 -5.75 -0.28
CA GLU A 106 16.01 -6.94 0.39
C GLU A 106 15.01 -7.44 1.42
N PRO A 107 14.51 -8.68 1.27
CA PRO A 107 13.60 -9.24 2.24
C PRO A 107 14.33 -9.46 3.58
N VAL A 108 13.75 -8.94 4.66
CA VAL A 108 14.26 -9.09 6.02
C VAL A 108 13.25 -9.84 6.89
N ALA A 109 13.74 -10.38 8.01
CA ALA A 109 12.91 -11.07 9.01
C ALA A 109 11.97 -12.13 8.39
N ASP A 110 10.67 -12.01 8.62
CA ASP A 110 9.66 -12.97 8.20
C ASP A 110 9.63 -13.15 6.67
N LEU A 111 9.77 -12.07 5.94
CA LEU A 111 9.72 -12.09 4.49
C LEU A 111 10.91 -12.85 3.88
N HIS A 112 12.07 -12.82 4.53
CA HIS A 112 13.23 -13.61 4.13
C HIS A 112 12.91 -15.12 4.19
N ASN A 113 12.24 -15.58 5.25
CA ASN A 113 11.86 -16.99 5.38
C ASN A 113 10.80 -17.39 4.35
N ILE A 114 9.77 -16.58 4.16
CA ILE A 114 8.74 -16.81 3.14
C ILE A 114 9.36 -16.90 1.74
N ARG A 115 10.23 -15.96 1.39
CA ARG A 115 10.95 -15.96 0.12
C ARG A 115 11.78 -17.22 -0.06
N ARG A 116 12.55 -17.62 0.95
CA ARG A 116 13.41 -18.81 0.92
C ARG A 116 12.61 -20.08 0.64
N TYR A 117 11.48 -20.28 1.35
CA TYR A 117 10.62 -21.44 1.12
C TYR A 117 9.92 -21.39 -0.24
N ALA A 118 9.46 -20.21 -0.66
CA ALA A 118 8.83 -20.04 -1.96
C ALA A 118 9.81 -20.28 -3.13
N MET A 119 11.06 -19.83 -3.02
CA MET A 119 12.10 -20.11 -4.01
C MET A 119 12.39 -21.60 -4.11
N TYR A 120 12.49 -22.30 -2.98
CA TYR A 120 12.69 -23.74 -2.97
C TYR A 120 11.51 -24.47 -3.62
N PHE A 121 10.29 -24.13 -3.23
CA PHE A 121 9.09 -24.68 -3.85
C PHE A 121 9.03 -24.41 -5.36
N SER A 122 9.43 -23.23 -5.78
CA SER A 122 9.41 -22.85 -7.19
C SER A 122 10.27 -23.74 -8.06
N SER A 123 11.43 -24.16 -7.57
CA SER A 123 12.35 -25.04 -8.30
C SER A 123 12.02 -26.52 -8.13
N HIS A 124 11.65 -26.99 -6.94
CA HIS A 124 11.46 -28.42 -6.64
C HIS A 124 10.00 -28.89 -6.69
N GLY A 125 9.03 -27.98 -6.53
CA GLY A 125 7.62 -28.31 -6.52
C GLY A 125 7.09 -28.93 -5.21
N ASN A 126 7.91 -28.95 -4.15
CA ASN A 126 7.57 -29.46 -2.83
C ASN A 126 8.08 -28.54 -1.71
N PHE A 127 7.70 -28.83 -0.48
CA PHE A 127 8.09 -28.06 0.71
C PHE A 127 9.07 -28.83 1.63
N ASP A 128 9.87 -29.74 1.11
CA ASP A 128 10.81 -30.55 1.89
C ASP A 128 11.81 -29.71 2.69
N LEU A 129 12.12 -28.50 2.24
CA LEU A 129 12.95 -27.55 2.99
C LEU A 129 12.33 -27.19 4.35
N ILE A 130 11.00 -27.12 4.44
CA ILE A 130 10.31 -26.84 5.71
C ILE A 130 10.50 -28.01 6.68
N GLU A 131 10.40 -29.24 6.19
CA GLU A 131 10.63 -30.46 7.01
C GLU A 131 12.08 -30.55 7.49
N GLN A 132 13.04 -30.24 6.61
CA GLN A 132 14.46 -30.19 6.96
C GLN A 132 14.75 -29.14 8.04
N ASP A 133 14.16 -27.97 7.94
CA ASP A 133 14.30 -26.92 8.94
C ASP A 133 13.64 -27.33 10.27
N TYR A 134 12.48 -27.97 10.22
CA TYR A 134 11.83 -28.51 11.41
C TYR A 134 12.73 -29.52 12.14
N ALA A 135 13.35 -30.44 11.40
CA ALA A 135 14.32 -31.40 11.94
C ALA A 135 15.54 -30.73 12.59
N ARG A 136 15.88 -29.51 12.18
CA ARG A 136 16.96 -28.67 12.76
C ARG A 136 16.47 -27.71 13.85
N ASN A 137 15.27 -27.93 14.43
CA ASN A 137 14.65 -27.04 15.41
C ASN A 137 14.33 -25.61 14.91
N TYR A 138 14.33 -25.38 13.61
CA TYR A 138 13.92 -24.09 13.03
C TYR A 138 12.41 -24.12 12.70
N GLN A 139 11.61 -23.72 13.66
CA GLN A 139 10.15 -23.87 13.63
C GLN A 139 9.42 -22.58 13.23
N TYR A 140 9.87 -21.91 12.16
CA TYR A 140 9.32 -20.61 11.77
C TYR A 140 7.80 -20.63 11.56
N LEU A 141 7.28 -21.54 10.72
CA LEU A 141 5.85 -21.56 10.39
C LEU A 141 4.97 -22.05 11.57
N ILE A 142 5.54 -22.80 12.52
CA ILE A 142 4.82 -23.17 13.75
C ILE A 142 4.65 -21.94 14.64
N ARG A 143 5.67 -21.09 14.72
CA ARG A 143 5.61 -19.85 15.50
C ARG A 143 4.76 -18.76 14.84
N TYR A 144 4.70 -18.76 13.50
CA TYR A 144 4.01 -17.76 12.71
C TYR A 144 3.05 -18.38 11.69
N PRO A 145 2.00 -19.11 12.15
CA PRO A 145 1.06 -19.82 11.27
C PRO A 145 0.24 -18.88 10.38
N ASN A 146 0.08 -17.62 10.77
CA ASN A 146 -0.56 -16.58 9.95
C ASN A 146 0.15 -16.34 8.61
N ASN A 147 1.44 -16.68 8.51
CA ASN A 147 2.21 -16.52 7.28
C ASN A 147 2.07 -17.69 6.29
N MET A 148 1.32 -18.76 6.63
CA MET A 148 1.11 -19.89 5.71
C MET A 148 0.36 -19.50 4.45
N ALA A 149 -0.69 -18.69 4.58
CA ALA A 149 -1.45 -18.22 3.42
C ALA A 149 -0.57 -17.36 2.48
N LEU A 150 0.25 -16.48 3.07
CA LEU A 150 1.23 -15.69 2.33
C LEU A 150 2.25 -16.59 1.61
N LEU A 151 2.79 -17.58 2.32
CA LEU A 151 3.73 -18.54 1.74
C LEU A 151 3.12 -19.25 0.53
N LEU A 152 1.88 -19.73 0.63
CA LEU A 152 1.21 -20.40 -0.50
C LEU A 152 1.07 -19.47 -1.71
N ILE A 153 0.63 -18.23 -1.51
CA ILE A 153 0.48 -17.25 -2.59
C ILE A 153 1.83 -16.99 -3.26
N VAL A 154 2.87 -16.69 -2.47
CA VAL A 154 4.21 -16.39 -2.99
C VAL A 154 4.82 -17.60 -3.68
N SER A 155 4.59 -18.81 -3.15
CA SER A 155 5.07 -20.07 -3.76
C SER A 155 4.41 -20.35 -5.11
N LEU A 156 3.08 -20.17 -5.21
CA LEU A 156 2.35 -20.35 -6.48
C LEU A 156 2.79 -19.34 -7.53
N VAL A 157 2.90 -18.08 -7.15
CA VAL A 157 3.38 -17.00 -8.04
C VAL A 157 4.83 -17.26 -8.47
N GLY A 158 5.67 -17.64 -7.51
CA GLY A 158 7.06 -18.03 -7.77
C GLY A 158 7.16 -19.25 -8.71
N ARG A 159 6.31 -20.26 -8.52
CA ARG A 159 6.27 -21.43 -9.40
C ARG A 159 5.85 -21.07 -10.82
N LEU A 160 4.84 -20.22 -10.97
CA LEU A 160 4.42 -19.73 -12.29
C LEU A 160 5.56 -18.94 -12.96
N SER A 161 6.23 -18.06 -12.23
CA SER A 161 7.37 -17.32 -12.76
C SER A 161 8.51 -18.25 -13.17
N TYR A 162 8.79 -19.27 -12.37
CA TYR A 162 9.82 -20.27 -12.65
C TYR A 162 9.51 -21.08 -13.92
N LEU A 163 8.26 -21.50 -14.11
CA LEU A 163 7.83 -22.24 -15.30
C LEU A 163 7.96 -21.42 -16.59
N ILE A 164 7.84 -20.09 -16.49
CA ILE A 164 7.94 -19.18 -17.65
C ILE A 164 9.39 -18.79 -17.95
N SER A 165 10.17 -18.46 -16.91
CA SER A 165 11.50 -17.83 -17.05
C SER A 165 12.67 -18.76 -16.69
N GLY A 166 12.42 -19.97 -16.15
CA GLY A 166 13.43 -20.89 -15.68
C GLY A 166 14.06 -20.52 -14.31
N HIS A 167 13.61 -19.42 -13.69
CA HIS A 167 14.08 -18.98 -12.38
C HIS A 167 12.97 -18.30 -11.58
N PHE A 168 13.18 -18.14 -10.28
CA PHE A 168 12.26 -17.37 -9.43
C PHE A 168 12.42 -15.88 -9.72
N VAL A 169 11.36 -15.24 -10.21
CA VAL A 169 11.35 -13.80 -10.48
C VAL A 169 10.95 -13.06 -9.21
N GLU A 170 11.90 -12.37 -8.60
CA GLU A 170 11.74 -11.64 -7.32
C GLU A 170 10.62 -10.60 -7.38
N PHE A 171 10.39 -10.00 -8.54
CA PHE A 171 9.36 -8.99 -8.74
C PHE A 171 7.93 -9.57 -8.85
N ALA A 172 7.77 -10.87 -9.10
CA ALA A 172 6.45 -11.48 -9.31
C ALA A 172 5.54 -11.40 -8.07
N PRO A 173 5.98 -11.70 -6.84
CA PRO A 173 5.17 -11.47 -5.64
C PRO A 173 4.86 -9.98 -5.39
N VAL A 174 5.78 -9.09 -5.74
CA VAL A 174 5.57 -7.63 -5.63
C VAL A 174 4.41 -7.18 -6.53
N VAL A 175 4.33 -7.70 -7.75
CA VAL A 175 3.22 -7.44 -8.68
C VAL A 175 1.88 -7.84 -8.05
N VAL A 176 1.79 -9.02 -7.45
CA VAL A 176 0.57 -9.47 -6.77
C VAL A 176 0.21 -8.54 -5.62
N ASN A 177 1.20 -8.09 -4.85
CA ASN A 177 0.99 -7.15 -3.76
C ASN A 177 0.47 -5.78 -4.24
N ILE A 178 1.03 -5.26 -5.34
CA ILE A 178 0.55 -4.02 -5.99
C ILE A 178 -0.93 -4.16 -6.37
N PHE A 179 -1.33 -5.26 -7.00
CA PHE A 179 -2.72 -5.50 -7.34
C PHE A 179 -3.61 -5.60 -6.10
N ALA A 180 -3.18 -6.29 -5.04
CA ALA A 180 -3.92 -6.40 -3.79
C ALA A 180 -4.16 -5.02 -3.16
N ILE A 181 -3.14 -4.18 -3.08
CA ILE A 181 -3.26 -2.81 -2.56
C ILE A 181 -4.20 -1.98 -3.44
N ASN A 182 -4.04 -2.03 -4.76
CA ASN A 182 -4.88 -1.25 -5.68
C ASN A 182 -6.36 -1.66 -5.63
N ILE A 183 -6.64 -2.97 -5.57
CA ILE A 183 -8.00 -3.50 -5.36
C ILE A 183 -8.57 -2.98 -4.03
N SER A 184 -7.77 -2.94 -2.96
CA SER A 184 -8.20 -2.41 -1.66
C SER A 184 -8.58 -0.93 -1.74
N VAL A 185 -7.82 -0.13 -2.48
CA VAL A 185 -8.13 1.29 -2.73
C VAL A 185 -9.45 1.43 -3.50
N ILE A 186 -9.67 0.61 -4.53
CA ILE A 186 -10.93 0.59 -5.29
C ILE A 186 -12.10 0.25 -4.38
N LEU A 187 -12.01 -0.83 -3.60
CA LEU A 187 -13.06 -1.25 -2.67
C LEU A 187 -13.35 -0.18 -1.63
N THR A 188 -12.31 0.42 -1.04
CA THR A 188 -12.46 1.52 -0.06
C THR A 188 -13.19 2.72 -0.68
N ALA A 189 -12.82 3.11 -1.91
CA ALA A 189 -13.47 4.21 -2.61
C ALA A 189 -14.95 3.91 -2.92
N PHE A 190 -15.28 2.68 -3.35
CA PHE A 190 -16.67 2.28 -3.59
C PHE A 190 -17.49 2.18 -2.29
N THR A 191 -16.90 1.68 -1.21
CA THR A 191 -17.53 1.66 0.12
C THR A 191 -17.82 3.07 0.61
N ALA A 192 -16.83 3.98 0.47
CA ALA A 192 -17.04 5.39 0.78
C ALA A 192 -18.12 6.05 -0.09
N LYS A 193 -18.20 5.68 -1.37
CA LYS A 193 -19.27 6.12 -2.27
C LYS A 193 -20.63 5.69 -1.78
N ARG A 194 -20.76 4.43 -1.39
CA ARG A 194 -22.02 3.84 -0.90
C ARG A 194 -22.48 4.47 0.42
N LEU A 195 -21.55 4.71 1.34
CA LEU A 195 -21.87 5.21 2.68
C LEU A 195 -22.00 6.74 2.74
N PHE A 196 -21.20 7.46 1.99
CA PHE A 196 -21.02 8.91 2.14
C PHE A 196 -21.26 9.72 0.86
N GLY A 197 -21.52 9.07 -0.26
CA GLY A 197 -21.80 9.69 -1.56
C GLY A 197 -20.57 10.05 -2.39
N ASN A 198 -20.82 10.47 -3.61
CA ASN A 198 -19.86 10.61 -4.70
C ASN A 198 -18.65 11.51 -4.36
N ARG A 199 -18.86 12.67 -3.72
CA ARG A 199 -17.78 13.62 -3.40
C ARG A 199 -16.78 13.04 -2.41
N LYS A 200 -17.29 12.32 -1.41
CA LYS A 200 -16.42 11.70 -0.38
C LYS A 200 -15.66 10.51 -0.91
N ALA A 201 -16.23 9.78 -1.87
CA ALA A 201 -15.53 8.70 -2.54
C ALA A 201 -14.27 9.18 -3.29
N VAL A 202 -14.38 10.29 -4.04
CA VAL A 202 -13.22 10.90 -4.73
C VAL A 202 -12.17 11.40 -3.74
N PHE A 203 -12.61 11.98 -2.61
CA PHE A 203 -11.71 12.39 -1.56
C PHE A 203 -10.97 11.19 -0.94
N VAL A 204 -11.69 10.10 -0.63
CA VAL A 204 -11.11 8.88 -0.06
C VAL A 204 -10.13 8.24 -1.06
N LEU A 205 -10.46 8.22 -2.36
CA LEU A 205 -9.53 7.77 -3.38
C LEU A 205 -8.22 8.58 -3.37
N ALA A 206 -8.33 9.92 -3.37
CA ALA A 206 -7.15 10.79 -3.34
C ALA A 206 -6.35 10.61 -2.03
N PHE A 207 -7.02 10.43 -0.90
CA PHE A 207 -6.37 10.16 0.37
C PHE A 207 -5.61 8.82 0.33
N CYS A 208 -6.25 7.74 -0.14
CA CYS A 208 -5.60 6.43 -0.26
C CYS A 208 -4.41 6.47 -1.23
N ALA A 209 -4.56 7.16 -2.37
CA ALA A 209 -3.49 7.29 -3.36
C ALA A 209 -2.25 8.02 -2.83
N LEU A 210 -2.43 8.93 -1.87
CA LEU A 210 -1.36 9.69 -1.25
C LEU A 210 -0.96 9.14 0.13
N PHE A 211 -1.57 8.04 0.57
CA PHE A 211 -1.28 7.46 1.85
C PHE A 211 0.04 6.70 1.81
N LEU A 212 1.07 7.34 2.33
CA LEU A 212 2.46 6.86 2.30
C LEU A 212 2.66 5.39 2.71
N PRO A 213 1.98 4.88 3.77
CA PRO A 213 2.12 3.48 4.13
C PRO A 213 1.83 2.52 2.98
N TYR A 214 0.88 2.81 2.10
CA TYR A 214 0.63 1.95 0.94
C TYR A 214 1.83 1.90 0.00
N LEU A 215 2.48 3.02 -0.27
CA LEU A 215 3.68 3.06 -1.12
C LEU A 215 4.87 2.34 -0.48
N THR A 216 5.07 2.50 0.83
CA THR A 216 6.18 1.85 1.53
C THR A 216 6.02 0.34 1.64
N TYR A 217 4.78 -0.16 1.65
CA TYR A 217 4.47 -1.59 1.68
C TYR A 217 4.48 -2.26 0.30
N LEU A 218 4.59 -1.51 -0.80
CA LEU A 218 4.57 -2.09 -2.15
C LEU A 218 5.65 -3.16 -2.37
N PRO A 219 6.94 -2.91 -2.08
CA PRO A 219 7.98 -3.92 -2.26
C PRO A 219 7.93 -5.01 -1.19
N TYR A 220 7.23 -4.77 -0.06
CA TYR A 220 7.12 -5.71 1.06
C TYR A 220 5.77 -6.42 1.02
N TYR A 221 5.70 -7.59 0.40
CA TYR A 221 4.47 -8.37 0.29
C TYR A 221 4.15 -9.12 1.59
N TYR A 222 3.66 -8.40 2.59
CA TYR A 222 3.22 -8.98 3.86
C TYR A 222 1.79 -9.54 3.77
N SER A 223 1.46 -10.43 4.73
CA SER A 223 0.10 -10.97 4.89
C SER A 223 -0.94 -9.86 5.04
N ASP A 224 -0.59 -8.76 5.72
CA ASP A 224 -1.47 -7.62 5.97
C ASP A 224 -1.87 -6.92 4.66
N SER A 225 -0.90 -6.61 3.79
CA SER A 225 -1.19 -5.95 2.51
C SER A 225 -1.96 -6.86 1.54
N MET A 226 -1.63 -8.14 1.48
CA MET A 226 -2.32 -9.10 0.61
C MET A 226 -3.72 -9.47 1.10
N SER A 227 -3.99 -9.39 2.40
CA SER A 227 -5.32 -9.66 2.98
C SER A 227 -6.27 -8.46 2.94
N MET A 228 -5.77 -7.24 2.74
CA MET A 228 -6.59 -6.02 2.71
C MET A 228 -7.83 -6.10 1.80
N PRO A 229 -7.77 -6.62 0.56
CA PRO A 229 -8.96 -6.70 -0.28
C PRO A 229 -10.08 -7.53 0.34
N VAL A 230 -9.72 -8.61 1.05
CA VAL A 230 -10.68 -9.51 1.69
C VAL A 230 -11.31 -8.87 2.93
N LEU A 231 -10.54 -8.04 3.65
CA LEU A 231 -11.02 -7.37 4.86
C LEU A 231 -11.92 -6.17 4.56
N ILE A 232 -11.77 -5.56 3.40
CA ILE A 232 -12.51 -4.35 2.98
C ILE A 232 -13.76 -4.70 2.15
N GLY A 233 -13.72 -5.79 1.37
CA GLY A 233 -14.81 -6.24 0.50
C GLY A 233 -15.89 -6.97 1.23
#